data_f3c90cf7209df1c8603a5bc84efa34db
#
_entry.id   f3c90cf7209df1c8603a5bc84efa34db
#
_cell.length_a   1.000
_cell.length_b   1.000
_cell.length_c   1.000
_cell.angle_alpha   90.00
_cell.angle_beta   90.00
_cell.angle_gamma   90.00
#
_symmetry.space_group_name_H-M   'P 1'
#
loop_
_entity.id
_entity.type
_entity.pdbx_description
1 polymer ?
#
loop_
_entity_poly.entity_id
_entity_poly.type
_entity_poly.pdbx_seq_one_letter_code
_entity_poly.pdbx_strand_id
1 'polypeptide(L)'
;DNKIVSLKKIMKNKNIELTEMGYGFFILAEQERKKKSYVKEIEYLNKAHKCMFEDKMSKNKHTLNYWQNIIPLKYDKFDFVNENNKSALTDYKPIFIIGLPRSGSTIIEAILSSGAVKIKTLGESSIINGTVVTTHNEFKNNENTKIDLDILNNKIFQIMNDRNLLNEKNQIFIDKSLENFFYIDIILKIYPNAKFVN
;
A
#
# COMPACT_ATOMS: atom_id res chain seq x y z
N ASP A 1 -34.69 -15.62 -7.28
CA ASP A 1 -35.16 -14.81 -6.15
C ASP A 1 -34.95 -15.45 -4.78
N ASN A 2 -34.90 -16.78 -4.68
CA ASN A 2 -34.63 -17.47 -3.38
C ASN A 2 -33.30 -17.05 -2.73
N LYS A 3 -32.27 -16.74 -3.52
CA LYS A 3 -30.96 -16.30 -3.01
C LYS A 3 -31.04 -14.94 -2.28
N ILE A 4 -31.84 -14.02 -2.80
CA ILE A 4 -32.02 -12.70 -2.16
C ILE A 4 -32.83 -12.80 -0.87
N VAL A 5 -33.82 -13.69 -0.82
CA VAL A 5 -34.58 -13.97 0.40
C VAL A 5 -33.65 -14.55 1.48
N SER A 6 -32.82 -15.52 1.11
CA SER A 6 -31.83 -16.12 2.00
C SER A 6 -30.80 -15.09 2.49
N LEU A 7 -30.29 -14.25 1.61
CA LEU A 7 -29.35 -13.16 1.95
C LEU A 7 -29.98 -12.21 2.99
N LYS A 8 -31.21 -11.74 2.75
CA LYS A 8 -31.90 -10.86 3.70
C LYS A 8 -32.15 -11.52 5.06
N LYS A 9 -32.32 -12.85 5.09
CA LYS A 9 -32.44 -13.61 6.34
C LYS A 9 -31.12 -13.65 7.10
N ILE A 10 -30.00 -13.90 6.38
CA ILE A 10 -28.65 -13.89 6.97
C ILE A 10 -28.33 -12.50 7.52
N MET A 11 -28.60 -11.43 6.78
CA MET A 11 -28.36 -10.06 7.21
C MET A 11 -29.17 -9.61 8.44
N LYS A 12 -30.22 -10.35 8.84
CA LYS A 12 -30.95 -10.11 10.09
C LYS A 12 -30.30 -10.74 11.32
N ASN A 13 -29.26 -11.55 11.12
CA ASN A 13 -28.55 -12.15 12.25
C ASN A 13 -27.80 -11.05 13.04
N LYS A 14 -27.99 -11.01 14.37
CA LYS A 14 -27.36 -10.03 15.25
C LYS A 14 -25.86 -10.19 15.38
N ASN A 15 -25.34 -11.35 15.02
CA ASN A 15 -23.91 -11.69 15.13
C ASN A 15 -23.17 -11.56 13.79
N ILE A 16 -23.79 -11.00 12.76
CA ILE A 16 -23.12 -10.78 11.47
C ILE A 16 -22.07 -9.67 11.60
N GLU A 17 -20.90 -9.87 11.03
CA GLU A 17 -19.85 -8.86 11.01
C GLU A 17 -20.23 -7.67 10.09
N LEU A 18 -19.72 -6.47 10.44
CA LEU A 18 -20.00 -5.26 9.64
C LEU A 18 -19.52 -5.41 8.19
N THR A 19 -18.39 -6.05 7.97
CA THR A 19 -17.89 -6.32 6.61
C THR A 19 -18.84 -7.23 5.83
N GLU A 20 -19.34 -8.31 6.43
CA GLU A 20 -20.30 -9.22 5.80
C GLU A 20 -21.63 -8.51 5.51
N MET A 21 -22.11 -7.69 6.44
CA MET A 21 -23.27 -6.84 6.26
C MET A 21 -23.09 -5.88 5.08
N GLY A 22 -21.91 -5.27 4.97
CA GLY A 22 -21.55 -4.40 3.84
C GLY A 22 -21.60 -5.12 2.50
N TYR A 23 -21.02 -6.31 2.40
CA TYR A 23 -21.14 -7.13 1.18
C TYR A 23 -22.59 -7.48 0.85
N GLY A 24 -23.39 -7.81 1.86
CA GLY A 24 -24.83 -8.04 1.67
C GLY A 24 -25.54 -6.84 1.04
N PHE A 25 -25.25 -5.64 1.51
CA PHE A 25 -25.81 -4.42 0.92
C PHE A 25 -25.32 -4.14 -0.51
N PHE A 26 -24.05 -4.45 -0.84
CA PHE A 26 -23.57 -4.33 -2.24
C PHE A 26 -24.33 -5.27 -3.16
N ILE A 27 -24.61 -6.51 -2.75
CA ILE A 27 -25.41 -7.46 -3.54
C ILE A 27 -26.83 -6.93 -3.75
N LEU A 28 -27.45 -6.35 -2.70
CA LEU A 28 -28.78 -5.75 -2.82
C LEU A 28 -28.78 -4.54 -3.74
N ALA A 29 -27.75 -3.69 -3.68
CA ALA A 29 -27.61 -2.55 -4.60
C ALA A 29 -27.55 -3.02 -6.07
N GLU A 30 -26.74 -4.04 -6.34
CA GLU A 30 -26.65 -4.59 -7.70
C GLU A 30 -28.00 -5.15 -8.20
N GLN A 31 -28.77 -5.78 -7.34
CA GLN A 31 -30.13 -6.25 -7.69
C GLN A 31 -31.07 -5.10 -8.05
N GLU A 32 -31.03 -4.00 -7.29
CA GLU A 32 -31.87 -2.83 -7.59
C GLU A 32 -31.40 -2.12 -8.87
N ARG A 33 -30.08 -2.11 -9.15
CA ARG A 33 -29.53 -1.62 -10.42
C ARG A 33 -30.08 -2.40 -11.61
N LYS A 34 -30.10 -3.74 -11.53
CA LYS A 34 -30.66 -4.61 -12.57
C LYS A 34 -32.17 -4.33 -12.83
N LYS A 35 -32.90 -3.90 -11.79
CA LYS A 35 -34.29 -3.46 -11.89
C LYS A 35 -34.44 -2.01 -12.32
N LYS A 36 -33.35 -1.29 -12.56
CA LYS A 36 -33.31 0.15 -12.84
C LYS A 36 -33.93 1.01 -11.73
N SER A 37 -33.89 0.52 -10.47
CA SER A 37 -34.39 1.22 -9.29
C SER A 37 -33.21 1.99 -8.64
N TYR A 38 -32.75 3.04 -9.29
CA TYR A 38 -31.52 3.76 -8.93
C TYR A 38 -31.56 4.39 -7.54
N VAL A 39 -32.70 4.86 -7.07
CA VAL A 39 -32.85 5.43 -5.73
C VAL A 39 -32.52 4.38 -4.66
N LYS A 40 -33.10 3.17 -4.79
CA LYS A 40 -32.82 2.07 -3.85
C LYS A 40 -31.39 1.53 -3.98
N GLU A 41 -30.84 1.55 -5.20
CA GLU A 41 -29.43 1.22 -5.41
C GLU A 41 -28.54 2.13 -4.57
N ILE A 42 -28.73 3.46 -4.66
CA ILE A 42 -27.94 4.44 -3.90
C ILE A 42 -28.14 4.25 -2.40
N GLU A 43 -29.34 4.00 -1.93
CA GLU A 43 -29.61 3.73 -0.51
C GLU A 43 -28.79 2.52 0.00
N TYR A 44 -28.76 1.43 -0.75
CA TYR A 44 -27.99 0.25 -0.39
C TYR A 44 -26.49 0.48 -0.49
N LEU A 45 -25.99 1.21 -1.50
CA LEU A 45 -24.59 1.58 -1.62
C LEU A 45 -24.14 2.41 -0.41
N ASN A 46 -24.93 3.39 0.02
CA ASN A 46 -24.63 4.19 1.20
C ASN A 46 -24.53 3.33 2.48
N LYS A 47 -25.47 2.37 2.66
CA LYS A 47 -25.42 1.43 3.78
C LYS A 47 -24.18 0.53 3.72
N ALA A 48 -23.84 0.02 2.53
CA ALA A 48 -22.66 -0.80 2.33
C ALA A 48 -21.37 -0.05 2.70
N HIS A 49 -21.20 1.16 2.16
CA HIS A 49 -20.03 1.99 2.45
C HIS A 49 -19.93 2.38 3.92
N LYS A 50 -21.08 2.66 4.57
CA LYS A 50 -21.10 2.94 6.01
C LYS A 50 -20.58 1.75 6.83
N CYS A 51 -21.06 0.53 6.58
CA CYS A 51 -20.58 -0.67 7.25
C CYS A 51 -19.07 -0.88 7.05
N MET A 52 -18.58 -0.74 5.80
CA MET A 52 -17.16 -0.87 5.50
C MET A 52 -16.29 0.19 6.18
N PHE A 53 -16.79 1.42 6.28
CA PHE A 53 -16.09 2.51 6.95
C PHE A 53 -16.00 2.28 8.46
N GLU A 54 -17.12 1.89 9.09
CA GLU A 54 -17.18 1.63 10.52
C GLU A 54 -16.29 0.46 10.94
N ASP A 55 -16.26 -0.61 10.15
CA ASP A 55 -15.38 -1.78 10.37
C ASP A 55 -13.89 -1.39 10.33
N LYS A 56 -13.51 -0.53 9.41
CA LYS A 56 -12.11 -0.10 9.22
C LYS A 56 -11.72 1.11 10.08
N MET A 57 -12.64 1.70 10.84
CA MET A 57 -12.41 2.96 11.52
C MET A 57 -11.21 2.91 12.48
N SER A 58 -11.09 1.85 13.28
CA SER A 58 -9.97 1.68 14.21
C SER A 58 -8.63 1.61 13.45
N LYS A 59 -8.56 0.77 12.42
CA LYS A 59 -7.38 0.61 11.57
C LYS A 59 -7.01 1.93 10.87
N ASN A 60 -8.00 2.65 10.33
CA ASN A 60 -7.78 3.92 9.67
C ASN A 60 -7.23 4.98 10.63
N LYS A 61 -7.75 5.06 11.87
CA LYS A 61 -7.22 5.95 12.91
C LYS A 61 -5.77 5.63 13.26
N HIS A 62 -5.42 4.36 13.42
CA HIS A 62 -4.05 3.95 13.66
C HIS A 62 -3.13 4.30 12.51
N THR A 63 -3.58 4.07 11.28
CA THR A 63 -2.81 4.43 10.08
C THR A 63 -2.59 5.93 10.00
N LEU A 64 -3.63 6.75 10.17
CA LEU A 64 -3.50 8.21 10.15
C LEU A 64 -2.57 8.70 11.25
N ASN A 65 -2.70 8.19 12.48
CA ASN A 65 -1.81 8.55 13.57
C ASN A 65 -0.35 8.18 13.26
N TYR A 66 -0.12 7.01 12.65
CA TYR A 66 1.21 6.59 12.24
C TYR A 66 1.83 7.56 11.24
N TRP A 67 1.09 7.92 10.17
CA TRP A 67 1.57 8.83 9.13
C TRP A 67 1.75 10.27 9.60
N GLN A 68 0.84 10.78 10.40
CA GLN A 68 0.83 12.19 10.80
C GLN A 68 1.72 12.48 12.01
N ASN A 69 1.82 11.54 12.94
CA ASN A 69 2.44 11.79 14.23
C ASN A 69 3.67 10.91 14.51
N ILE A 70 3.67 9.66 14.01
CA ILE A 70 4.73 8.72 14.39
C ILE A 70 5.90 8.79 13.42
N ILE A 71 5.67 8.77 12.12
CA ILE A 71 6.74 8.85 11.12
C ILE A 71 7.54 10.14 11.24
N PRO A 72 6.92 11.34 11.24
CA PRO A 72 7.67 12.58 11.34
C PRO A 72 8.55 12.67 12.60
N LEU A 73 8.04 12.16 13.74
CA LEU A 73 8.78 12.22 15.02
C LEU A 73 9.88 11.15 15.14
N LYS A 74 9.92 10.16 14.25
CA LYS A 74 10.82 9.00 14.38
C LYS A 74 11.79 8.83 13.22
N TYR A 75 11.81 9.75 12.27
CA TYR A 75 12.89 9.86 11.28
C TYR A 75 14.27 9.97 11.95
N ASP A 76 14.33 10.58 13.16
CA ASP A 76 15.54 10.68 13.96
C ASP A 76 16.12 9.33 14.43
N LYS A 77 15.32 8.25 14.36
CA LYS A 77 15.79 6.90 14.70
C LYS A 77 16.58 6.23 13.58
N PHE A 78 16.47 6.73 12.36
CA PHE A 78 17.23 6.18 11.24
C PHE A 78 18.61 6.84 11.21
N ASP A 79 19.66 6.03 11.26
CA ASP A 79 21.02 6.51 11.08
C ASP A 79 21.32 6.64 9.58
N PHE A 80 21.33 7.88 9.12
CA PHE A 80 21.64 8.20 7.73
C PHE A 80 23.14 8.41 7.49
N VAL A 81 23.98 8.21 8.51
CA VAL A 81 25.40 8.63 8.50
C VAL A 81 26.34 7.58 7.94
N ASN A 82 25.90 6.33 7.75
CA ASN A 82 26.78 5.28 7.20
C ASN A 82 26.96 5.44 5.68
N GLU A 83 27.89 6.35 5.31
CA GLU A 83 28.25 6.63 3.91
C GLU A 83 29.12 5.55 3.26
N ASN A 84 29.59 4.56 4.01
CA ASN A 84 30.67 3.67 3.57
C ASN A 84 30.25 2.30 3.04
N ASN A 85 29.00 1.88 3.17
CA ASN A 85 28.55 0.59 2.68
C ASN A 85 27.79 0.71 1.36
N LYS A 86 28.41 0.23 0.28
CA LYS A 86 27.68 0.04 -0.99
C LYS A 86 26.58 -0.99 -0.75
N SER A 87 25.35 -0.52 -0.68
CA SER A 87 24.18 -1.40 -0.67
C SER A 87 24.19 -2.33 -1.89
N ALA A 88 23.79 -3.57 -1.71
CA ALA A 88 23.54 -4.50 -2.83
C ALA A 88 22.50 -3.97 -3.83
N LEU A 89 21.76 -2.93 -3.44
CA LEU A 89 20.71 -2.30 -4.25
C LEU A 89 21.18 -1.02 -4.98
N THR A 90 22.44 -0.61 -4.80
CA THR A 90 23.00 0.64 -5.37
C THR A 90 22.95 0.68 -6.90
N ASP A 91 23.10 -0.49 -7.55
CA ASP A 91 23.09 -0.60 -9.01
C ASP A 91 21.69 -0.56 -9.62
N TYR A 92 20.66 -0.70 -8.79
CA TYR A 92 19.28 -0.64 -9.25
C TYR A 92 18.84 0.81 -9.50
N LYS A 93 18.03 0.99 -10.52
CA LYS A 93 17.48 2.28 -10.99
C LYS A 93 15.97 2.25 -11.00
N PRO A 94 15.33 2.13 -9.84
CA PRO A 94 13.88 2.05 -9.76
C PRO A 94 13.22 3.37 -10.17
N ILE A 95 12.03 3.24 -10.72
CA ILE A 95 11.13 4.36 -11.00
C ILE A 95 9.95 4.23 -10.02
N PHE A 96 9.83 5.19 -9.11
CA PHE A 96 8.73 5.25 -8.16
C PHE A 96 7.64 6.18 -8.67
N ILE A 97 6.44 5.65 -8.84
CA ILE A 97 5.24 6.47 -9.09
C ILE A 97 4.65 6.78 -7.73
N ILE A 98 4.65 8.06 -7.38
CA ILE A 98 4.22 8.56 -6.08
C ILE A 98 3.07 9.56 -6.27
N GLY A 99 2.33 9.87 -5.21
CA GLY A 99 1.30 10.90 -5.26
C GLY A 99 -0.02 10.48 -4.61
N LEU A 100 -1.10 11.14 -5.00
CA LEU A 100 -2.42 10.87 -4.44
C LEU A 100 -3.14 9.73 -5.16
N PRO A 101 -3.96 8.95 -4.45
CA PRO A 101 -4.85 7.98 -5.08
C PRO A 101 -5.75 8.67 -6.13
N ARG A 102 -6.07 7.96 -7.20
CA ARG A 102 -6.93 8.44 -8.30
C ARG A 102 -6.34 9.56 -9.17
N SER A 103 -5.01 9.76 -9.13
CA SER A 103 -4.28 10.74 -9.96
C SER A 103 -3.91 10.24 -11.35
N GLY A 104 -4.35 9.04 -11.75
CA GLY A 104 -3.98 8.44 -13.05
C GLY A 104 -2.70 7.60 -12.99
N SER A 105 -2.19 7.27 -11.83
CA SER A 105 -0.94 6.51 -11.63
C SER A 105 -0.89 5.18 -12.40
N THR A 106 -2.04 4.50 -12.57
CA THR A 106 -2.12 3.27 -13.37
C THR A 106 -1.87 3.50 -14.86
N ILE A 107 -2.30 4.63 -15.39
CA ILE A 107 -2.03 5.02 -16.79
C ILE A 107 -0.55 5.34 -16.95
N ILE A 108 0.04 6.07 -16.02
CA ILE A 108 1.48 6.37 -16.02
C ILE A 108 2.29 5.08 -15.97
N GLU A 109 1.96 4.14 -15.08
CA GLU A 109 2.60 2.82 -15.00
C GLU A 109 2.53 2.08 -16.36
N ALA A 110 1.35 2.06 -16.99
CA ALA A 110 1.15 1.42 -18.29
C ALA A 110 1.99 2.09 -19.39
N ILE A 111 2.07 3.41 -19.42
CA ILE A 111 2.90 4.17 -20.39
C ILE A 111 4.38 3.82 -20.19
N LEU A 112 4.89 3.89 -18.97
CA LEU A 112 6.29 3.63 -18.65
C LEU A 112 6.70 2.18 -18.95
N SER A 113 5.79 1.22 -18.74
CA SER A 113 6.05 -0.20 -18.97
C SER A 113 5.87 -0.64 -20.44
N SER A 114 5.21 0.16 -21.27
CA SER A 114 4.91 -0.15 -22.68
C SER A 114 6.02 0.25 -23.67
N GLY A 115 7.13 0.80 -23.17
CA GLY A 115 8.25 1.23 -24.01
C GLY A 115 8.95 0.09 -24.75
N ALA A 116 9.91 0.45 -25.64
CA ALA A 116 10.71 -0.52 -26.41
C ALA A 116 11.49 -1.50 -25.51
N VAL A 117 11.84 -1.08 -24.30
CA VAL A 117 12.40 -1.93 -23.25
C VAL A 117 11.28 -2.24 -22.26
N LYS A 118 10.93 -3.52 -22.12
CA LYS A 118 9.96 -3.95 -21.11
C LYS A 118 10.54 -3.75 -19.72
N ILE A 119 9.99 -2.79 -18.97
CA ILE A 119 10.33 -2.56 -17.59
C ILE A 119 9.36 -3.38 -16.72
N LYS A 120 9.90 -4.14 -15.76
CA LYS A 120 9.11 -4.92 -14.80
C LYS A 120 8.35 -3.96 -13.89
N THR A 121 7.06 -4.18 -13.72
CA THR A 121 6.26 -3.43 -12.76
C THR A 121 5.98 -4.28 -11.52
N LEU A 122 6.06 -3.66 -10.36
CA LEU A 122 5.74 -4.27 -9.07
C LEU A 122 4.31 -3.91 -8.61
N GLY A 123 3.64 -3.01 -9.34
CA GLY A 123 2.34 -2.48 -8.93
C GLY A 123 2.43 -1.75 -7.58
N GLU A 124 1.43 -1.93 -6.75
CA GLU A 124 1.38 -1.41 -5.37
C GLU A 124 2.05 -2.42 -4.42
N SER A 125 3.37 -2.55 -4.53
CA SER A 125 4.15 -3.58 -3.84
C SER A 125 4.19 -3.39 -2.32
N SER A 126 4.11 -2.14 -1.88
CA SER A 126 4.27 -1.68 -0.49
C SER A 126 5.54 -2.21 0.20
N ILE A 127 6.57 -2.56 -0.56
CA ILE A 127 7.81 -3.15 -0.01
C ILE A 127 8.50 -2.14 0.91
N ILE A 128 8.67 -0.90 0.45
CA ILE A 128 9.35 0.14 1.24
C ILE A 128 8.55 0.42 2.52
N ASN A 129 7.27 0.75 2.37
CA ASN A 129 6.40 1.03 3.51
C ASN A 129 6.37 -0.14 4.51
N GLY A 130 6.14 -1.36 4.04
CA GLY A 130 6.09 -2.55 4.89
C GLY A 130 7.40 -2.78 5.63
N THR A 131 8.56 -2.62 4.96
CA THR A 131 9.87 -2.81 5.58
C THR A 131 10.17 -1.71 6.61
N VAL A 132 9.89 -0.45 6.30
CA VAL A 132 10.11 0.66 7.25
C VAL A 132 9.23 0.49 8.49
N VAL A 133 7.94 0.19 8.31
CA VAL A 133 7.00 0.00 9.41
C VAL A 133 7.39 -1.18 10.31
N THR A 134 7.72 -2.33 9.72
CA THR A 134 8.11 -3.52 10.50
C THR A 134 9.40 -3.29 11.24
N THR A 135 10.43 -2.77 10.58
CA THR A 135 11.70 -2.46 11.21
C THR A 135 11.54 -1.45 12.35
N HIS A 136 10.78 -0.37 12.10
CA HIS A 136 10.50 0.59 13.15
C HIS A 136 9.80 -0.04 14.37
N ASN A 137 8.83 -0.93 14.15
CA ASN A 137 8.12 -1.60 15.24
C ASN A 137 9.02 -2.57 16.05
N GLU A 138 9.97 -3.23 15.40
CA GLU A 138 10.96 -4.09 16.07
C GLU A 138 11.87 -3.29 17.02
N PHE A 139 12.26 -2.09 16.63
CA PHE A 139 13.15 -1.24 17.40
C PHE A 139 12.45 -0.21 18.30
N LYS A 140 11.13 -0.16 18.29
CA LYS A 140 10.37 0.88 18.99
C LYS A 140 10.56 0.89 20.50
N ASN A 141 10.83 -0.26 21.11
CA ASN A 141 11.04 -0.40 22.57
C ASN A 141 12.51 -0.17 22.97
N ASN A 142 13.40 0.11 22.03
CA ASN A 142 14.81 0.28 22.28
C ASN A 142 15.19 1.75 22.02
N GLU A 143 15.02 2.60 23.06
CA GLU A 143 15.13 4.06 22.92
C GLU A 143 16.51 4.54 22.45
N ASN A 144 17.56 3.77 22.74
CA ASN A 144 18.95 4.13 22.42
C ASN A 144 19.47 3.52 21.12
N THR A 145 18.70 2.69 20.43
CA THR A 145 19.18 2.03 19.22
C THR A 145 18.69 2.79 18.00
N LYS A 146 19.61 3.33 17.23
CA LYS A 146 19.33 3.86 15.88
C LYS A 146 19.17 2.72 14.91
N ILE A 147 18.29 2.89 13.93
CA ILE A 147 18.08 1.93 12.87
C ILE A 147 19.05 2.24 11.75
N ASP A 148 20.01 1.34 11.54
CA ASP A 148 20.97 1.44 10.45
C ASP A 148 20.25 1.20 9.11
N LEU A 149 20.61 1.97 8.09
CA LEU A 149 20.12 1.79 6.74
C LEU A 149 20.49 0.41 6.17
N ASP A 150 21.57 -0.19 6.58
CA ASP A 150 21.97 -1.54 6.17
C ASP A 150 20.94 -2.60 6.59
N ILE A 151 20.29 -2.42 7.74
CA ILE A 151 19.18 -3.28 8.17
C ILE A 151 18.02 -3.20 7.18
N LEU A 152 17.64 -1.99 6.76
CA LEU A 152 16.59 -1.79 5.78
C LEU A 152 16.98 -2.35 4.41
N ASN A 153 18.21 -2.06 3.96
CA ASN A 153 18.76 -2.57 2.71
C ASN A 153 18.69 -4.10 2.64
N ASN A 154 19.18 -4.77 3.68
CA ASN A 154 19.20 -6.23 3.72
C ASN A 154 17.79 -6.82 3.71
N LYS A 155 16.85 -6.23 4.46
CA LYS A 155 15.46 -6.67 4.49
C LYS A 155 14.78 -6.47 3.14
N ILE A 156 14.96 -5.31 2.50
CA ILE A 156 14.39 -5.03 1.18
C ILE A 156 14.97 -5.99 0.15
N PHE A 157 16.29 -6.17 0.15
CA PHE A 157 16.97 -7.11 -0.75
C PHE A 157 16.42 -8.53 -0.58
N GLN A 158 16.29 -9.00 0.65
CA GLN A 158 15.74 -10.33 0.95
C GLN A 158 14.30 -10.48 0.44
N ILE A 159 13.41 -9.51 0.73
CA ILE A 159 12.03 -9.53 0.26
C ILE A 159 11.97 -9.56 -1.29
N MET A 160 12.79 -8.75 -1.94
CA MET A 160 12.84 -8.70 -3.40
C MET A 160 13.36 -10.00 -3.99
N ASN A 161 14.37 -10.62 -3.37
CA ASN A 161 14.92 -11.91 -3.78
C ASN A 161 13.90 -13.04 -3.60
N ASP A 162 13.26 -13.12 -2.44
CA ASP A 162 12.26 -14.16 -2.13
C ASP A 162 11.04 -14.09 -3.07
N ARG A 163 10.71 -12.90 -3.54
CA ARG A 163 9.64 -12.69 -4.52
C ARG A 163 10.12 -12.81 -5.98
N ASN A 164 11.36 -13.21 -6.22
CA ASN A 164 11.98 -13.25 -7.56
C ASN A 164 11.85 -11.93 -8.32
N LEU A 165 11.98 -10.82 -7.61
CA LEU A 165 11.88 -9.48 -8.18
C LEU A 165 13.25 -8.97 -8.67
N LEU A 166 14.33 -9.47 -8.09
CA LEU A 166 15.69 -9.16 -8.49
C LEU A 166 16.07 -9.98 -9.72
N ASN A 167 16.63 -9.32 -10.72
CA ASN A 167 17.17 -9.94 -11.92
C ASN A 167 18.45 -9.22 -12.30
N GLU A 168 19.56 -9.95 -12.43
CA GLU A 168 20.86 -9.40 -12.82
C GLU A 168 20.82 -8.64 -14.15
N LYS A 169 19.89 -9.00 -15.03
CA LYS A 169 19.73 -8.36 -16.34
C LYS A 169 18.88 -7.09 -16.33
N ASN A 170 18.00 -6.92 -15.32
CA ASN A 170 17.05 -5.82 -15.27
C ASN A 170 17.18 -5.06 -13.94
N GLN A 171 18.11 -4.11 -13.93
CA GLN A 171 18.31 -3.20 -12.80
C GLN A 171 17.24 -2.10 -12.71
N ILE A 172 16.28 -2.06 -13.67
CA ILE A 172 15.22 -1.06 -13.74
C ILE A 172 13.89 -1.75 -13.45
N PHE A 173 13.12 -1.20 -12.51
CA PHE A 173 11.74 -1.63 -12.22
C PHE A 173 10.86 -0.42 -11.86
N ILE A 174 9.54 -0.60 -11.93
CA ILE A 174 8.56 0.41 -11.55
C ILE A 174 7.85 -0.06 -10.27
N ASP A 175 7.79 0.80 -9.27
CA ASP A 175 6.98 0.62 -8.06
C ASP A 175 5.95 1.76 -7.99
N LYS A 176 4.67 1.40 -7.95
CA LYS A 176 3.55 2.34 -7.89
C LYS A 176 2.90 2.37 -6.51
N SER A 177 3.65 2.11 -5.46
CA SER A 177 3.18 2.32 -4.09
C SER A 177 3.15 3.82 -3.81
N LEU A 178 1.97 4.42 -3.94
CA LEU A 178 1.81 5.88 -3.93
C LEU A 178 2.32 6.50 -2.63
N GLU A 179 2.21 5.78 -1.51
CA GLU A 179 2.71 6.16 -0.19
C GLU A 179 4.23 6.32 -0.11
N ASN A 180 4.97 5.87 -1.11
CA ASN A 180 6.43 6.03 -1.14
C ASN A 180 6.89 7.50 -1.08
N PHE A 181 6.00 8.46 -1.31
CA PHE A 181 6.34 9.88 -1.14
C PHE A 181 6.76 10.23 0.30
N PHE A 182 6.31 9.47 1.30
CA PHE A 182 6.73 9.66 2.68
C PHE A 182 8.17 9.18 2.95
N TYR A 183 8.76 8.42 2.05
CA TYR A 183 10.05 7.74 2.24
C TYR A 183 11.10 8.15 1.21
N ILE A 184 10.92 9.27 0.51
CA ILE A 184 11.84 9.70 -0.57
C ILE A 184 13.28 9.74 -0.09
N ASP A 185 13.54 10.28 1.12
CA ASP A 185 14.90 10.38 1.67
C ASP A 185 15.52 9.00 1.92
N ILE A 186 14.74 8.08 2.49
CA ILE A 186 15.16 6.69 2.71
C ILE A 186 15.41 6.01 1.37
N ILE A 187 14.49 6.17 0.42
CA ILE A 187 14.60 5.57 -0.92
C ILE A 187 15.88 6.04 -1.63
N LEU A 188 16.19 7.34 -1.58
CA LEU A 188 17.39 7.88 -2.22
C LEU A 188 18.69 7.39 -1.57
N LYS A 189 18.67 7.06 -0.29
CA LYS A 189 19.82 6.44 0.38
C LYS A 189 20.00 4.97 -0.02
N ILE A 190 18.90 4.23 -0.20
CA ILE A 190 18.90 2.82 -0.60
C ILE A 190 19.17 2.67 -2.11
N TYR A 191 18.54 3.52 -2.91
CA TYR A 191 18.62 3.56 -4.37
C TYR A 191 19.05 4.95 -4.84
N PRO A 192 20.36 5.27 -4.86
CA PRO A 192 20.84 6.61 -5.22
C PRO A 192 20.43 7.04 -6.64
N ASN A 193 20.14 6.06 -7.51
CA ASN A 193 19.73 6.28 -8.89
C ASN A 193 18.21 6.23 -9.11
N ALA A 194 17.43 6.22 -8.03
CA ALA A 194 15.96 6.22 -8.12
C ALA A 194 15.43 7.44 -8.87
N LYS A 195 14.34 7.25 -9.60
CA LYS A 195 13.56 8.32 -10.24
C LYS A 195 12.16 8.34 -9.65
N PHE A 196 11.58 9.54 -9.56
CA PHE A 196 10.23 9.73 -9.06
C PHE A 196 9.38 10.39 -10.12
N VAL A 197 8.15 9.89 -10.26
CA VAL A 197 7.10 10.43 -11.13
C VAL A 197 5.89 10.71 -10.25
N ASN A 198 5.39 11.95 -10.32
CA ASN A 198 4.21 12.41 -9.57
C ASN A 198 3.17 12.97 -10.53
#